data_5b863d767676a7d354c263484eb49cac
#
_entry.id   5b863d767676a7d354c263484eb49cac
#
_cell.length_a   1.000
_cell.length_b   1.000
_cell.length_c   1.000
_cell.angle_alpha   90.00
_cell.angle_beta   90.00
_cell.angle_gamma   90.00
#
_symmetry.space_group_name_H-M   'P 1'
#
loop_
_entity.id
_entity.type
_entity.pdbx_description
1 polymer ?
#
loop_
_entity_poly.entity_id
_entity_poly.type
_entity_poly.pdbx_seq_one_letter_code
_entity_poly.pdbx_strand_id
1 'polypeptide(L)'
;MMIAQEESFGPIMIISVFENGDVDGVLQRANATEFGLASGVFTKDINKAMYVSEKIQAGTCFVNCYNKTDVAAPFGGFKQSGFGKDLGEQALHEYLKIKVVTIEY
;
A
#
# COMPACT_ATOMS: atom_id res chain seq x y z
N MET A 1 5.31 5.01 -21.25
CA MET A 1 6.05 3.79 -21.63
C MET A 1 5.26 2.59 -21.13
N MET A 2 5.05 1.59 -21.94
CA MET A 2 4.29 0.37 -21.60
C MET A 2 4.87 -0.34 -20.37
N ILE A 3 6.19 -0.46 -20.28
CA ILE A 3 6.87 -1.07 -19.11
C ILE A 3 6.61 -0.35 -17.77
N ALA A 4 6.16 0.90 -17.80
CA ALA A 4 5.78 1.63 -16.58
C ALA A 4 4.31 1.41 -16.19
N GLN A 5 3.54 0.69 -17.00
CA GLN A 5 2.13 0.42 -16.78
C GLN A 5 1.86 -1.05 -16.52
N GLU A 6 2.69 -1.94 -17.07
CA GLU A 6 2.55 -3.38 -16.89
C GLU A 6 3.48 -3.88 -15.80
N GLU A 7 2.98 -4.78 -14.95
CA GLU A 7 3.78 -5.44 -13.93
C GLU A 7 4.75 -6.42 -14.59
N SER A 8 6.04 -6.23 -14.34
CA SER A 8 7.10 -7.14 -14.80
C SER A 8 7.61 -7.99 -13.65
N PHE A 9 7.34 -9.29 -13.68
CA PHE A 9 7.91 -10.24 -12.73
C PHE A 9 9.36 -10.57 -13.11
N GLY A 10 10.30 -9.75 -12.63
CA GLY A 10 11.72 -9.93 -12.94
C GLY A 10 12.59 -8.84 -12.31
N PRO A 11 13.91 -8.91 -12.47
CA PRO A 11 14.85 -7.96 -11.88
C PRO A 11 14.90 -6.65 -12.69
N ILE A 12 13.74 -6.02 -12.87
CA ILE A 12 13.59 -4.77 -13.62
C ILE A 12 13.06 -3.70 -12.66
N MET A 13 13.73 -2.55 -12.64
CA MET A 13 13.32 -1.38 -11.87
C MET A 13 13.21 -0.17 -12.80
N ILE A 14 12.13 0.58 -12.67
CA ILE A 14 11.93 1.83 -13.39
C ILE A 14 12.31 2.98 -12.49
N ILE A 15 13.19 3.84 -12.95
CA ILE A 15 13.61 5.05 -12.25
C ILE A 15 13.07 6.26 -12.99
N SER A 16 12.36 7.12 -12.26
CA SER A 16 11.83 8.37 -12.78
C SER A 16 12.26 9.53 -11.88
N VAL A 17 12.71 10.60 -12.49
CA VAL A 17 13.13 11.82 -11.78
C VAL A 17 11.93 12.75 -11.64
N PHE A 18 11.93 13.53 -10.58
CA PHE A 18 10.95 14.60 -10.35
C PHE A 18 11.64 15.85 -9.81
N GLU A 19 11.00 17.01 -9.95
CA GLU A 19 11.52 18.27 -9.44
C GLU A 19 11.49 18.33 -7.92
N ASN A 20 12.53 18.89 -7.33
CA ASN A 20 12.62 19.00 -5.88
C ASN A 20 11.49 19.90 -5.35
N GLY A 21 10.69 19.35 -4.45
CA GLY A 21 9.53 20.01 -3.86
C GLY A 21 8.18 19.71 -4.52
N ASP A 22 8.14 19.12 -5.71
CA ASP A 22 6.90 18.70 -6.39
C ASP A 22 6.37 17.38 -5.82
N VAL A 23 5.98 17.38 -4.55
CA VAL A 23 5.45 16.19 -3.87
C VAL A 23 4.08 15.79 -4.45
N ASP A 24 3.24 16.78 -4.78
CA ASP A 24 1.90 16.50 -5.32
C ASP A 24 1.95 15.90 -6.71
N GLY A 25 2.80 16.41 -7.59
CA GLY A 25 3.00 15.83 -8.92
C GLY A 25 3.58 14.41 -8.86
N VAL A 26 4.48 14.15 -7.92
CA VAL A 26 4.98 12.78 -7.67
C VAL A 26 3.88 11.86 -7.20
N LEU A 27 3.07 12.28 -6.22
CA LEU A 27 1.94 11.50 -5.71
C LEU A 27 0.92 11.20 -6.80
N GLN A 28 0.59 12.20 -7.62
CA GLN A 28 -0.32 12.00 -8.76
C GLN A 28 0.20 10.93 -9.72
N ARG A 29 1.50 10.98 -10.07
CA ARG A 29 2.11 9.96 -10.94
C ARG A 29 2.20 8.59 -10.27
N ALA A 30 2.57 8.53 -9.00
CA ALA A 30 2.65 7.29 -8.24
C ALA A 30 1.27 6.62 -8.09
N ASN A 31 0.21 7.42 -7.93
CA ASN A 31 -1.15 6.93 -7.83
C ASN A 31 -1.81 6.61 -9.19
N ALA A 32 -1.20 6.96 -10.30
CA ALA A 32 -1.74 6.73 -11.64
C ALA A 32 -1.63 5.26 -12.12
N THR A 33 -1.19 4.34 -11.27
CA THR A 33 -1.20 2.90 -11.52
C THR A 33 -2.52 2.27 -11.10
N GLU A 34 -2.90 1.17 -11.72
CA GLU A 34 -4.05 0.35 -11.28
C GLU A 34 -3.74 -0.52 -10.06
N PHE A 35 -2.49 -0.58 -9.63
CA PHE A 35 -2.03 -1.34 -8.47
C PHE A 35 -1.84 -0.45 -7.25
N GLY A 36 -1.81 -1.06 -6.08
CA GLY A 36 -1.62 -0.37 -4.80
C GLY A 36 -1.31 -1.32 -3.65
N LEU A 37 -0.29 -2.19 -3.79
CA LEU A 37 0.08 -3.13 -2.74
C LEU A 37 0.91 -2.45 -1.66
N ALA A 38 2.09 -1.95 -2.03
CA ALA A 38 3.02 -1.33 -1.12
C ALA A 38 3.71 -0.12 -1.75
N SER A 39 4.12 0.79 -0.91
CA SER A 39 4.85 2.00 -1.26
C SER A 39 5.91 2.32 -0.22
N GLY A 40 6.77 3.28 -0.52
CA GLY A 40 7.76 3.75 0.45
C GLY A 40 8.16 5.19 0.19
N VAL A 41 8.52 5.89 1.26
CA VAL A 41 9.05 7.25 1.22
C VAL A 41 10.28 7.36 2.10
N PHE A 42 11.33 7.95 1.57
CA PHE A 42 12.57 8.23 2.29
C PHE A 42 12.76 9.74 2.41
N THR A 43 12.67 10.26 3.62
CA THR A 43 12.80 11.69 3.89
C THR A 43 13.20 11.92 5.35
N LYS A 44 13.90 13.03 5.62
CA LYS A 44 14.17 13.50 6.99
C LYS A 44 13.04 14.39 7.54
N ASP A 45 12.12 14.82 6.68
CA ASP A 45 10.99 15.68 7.05
C ASP A 45 9.79 14.80 7.39
N ILE A 46 9.43 14.77 8.67
CA ILE A 46 8.31 13.97 9.19
C ILE A 46 6.96 14.44 8.62
N ASN A 47 6.78 15.74 8.39
CA ASN A 47 5.54 16.27 7.82
C ASN A 47 5.35 15.78 6.37
N LYS A 48 6.44 15.77 5.60
CA LYS A 48 6.44 15.21 4.25
C LYS A 48 6.16 13.70 4.27
N ALA A 49 6.76 12.96 5.20
CA ALA A 49 6.51 11.53 5.35
C ALA A 49 5.03 11.25 5.64
N MET A 50 4.44 11.96 6.59
CA MET A 50 3.02 11.82 6.96
C MET A 50 2.11 12.21 5.80
N TYR A 51 2.39 13.31 5.12
CA TYR A 51 1.62 13.75 3.97
C TYR A 51 1.61 12.72 2.84
N VAL A 52 2.79 12.17 2.50
CA VAL A 52 2.89 11.13 1.48
C VAL A 52 2.15 9.87 1.91
N SER A 53 2.33 9.41 3.15
CA SER A 53 1.68 8.19 3.66
C SER A 53 0.16 8.28 3.66
N GLU A 54 -0.39 9.47 3.87
CA GLU A 54 -1.84 9.71 3.81
C GLU A 54 -2.39 9.71 2.38
N LYS A 55 -1.63 10.25 1.42
CA LYS A 55 -2.09 10.47 0.05
C LYS A 55 -1.79 9.33 -0.92
N ILE A 56 -0.82 8.48 -0.61
CA ILE A 56 -0.48 7.35 -1.46
C ILE A 56 -1.57 6.28 -1.42
N GLN A 57 -1.98 5.81 -2.57
CA GLN A 57 -3.04 4.81 -2.72
C GLN A 57 -2.46 3.40 -2.73
N ALA A 58 -1.84 3.01 -1.62
CA ALA A 58 -1.31 1.68 -1.39
C ALA A 58 -1.70 1.19 -0.01
N GLY A 59 -1.87 -0.13 0.13
CA GLY A 59 -2.27 -0.75 1.39
C GLY A 59 -1.20 -0.65 2.48
N THR A 60 0.07 -0.50 2.09
CA THR A 60 1.18 -0.27 3.01
C THR A 60 2.06 0.87 2.51
N CYS A 61 2.45 1.75 3.43
CA CYS A 61 3.46 2.77 3.16
C CYS A 61 4.60 2.66 4.18
N PHE A 62 5.80 2.38 3.69
CA PHE A 62 7.01 2.32 4.50
C PHE A 62 7.69 3.69 4.56
N VAL A 63 8.01 4.16 5.75
CA VAL A 63 8.72 5.42 5.96
C VAL A 63 10.16 5.13 6.40
N ASN A 64 11.14 5.59 5.60
CA ASN A 64 12.58 5.39 5.83
C ASN A 64 13.01 3.92 6.02
N CYS A 65 12.20 3.00 5.53
CA CYS A 65 12.48 1.57 5.45
C CYS A 65 11.74 1.00 4.23
N TYR A 66 11.94 -0.26 3.94
CA TYR A 66 11.16 -0.96 2.93
C TYR A 66 11.04 -2.43 3.29
N ASN A 67 9.87 -3.01 3.02
CA ASN A 67 9.58 -4.42 3.26
C ASN A 67 9.83 -4.89 4.71
N LYS A 68 9.69 -3.97 5.67
CA LYS A 68 9.74 -4.28 7.10
C LYS A 68 8.33 -4.55 7.60
N THR A 69 7.94 -5.81 7.61
CA THR A 69 6.62 -6.28 8.04
C THR A 69 6.64 -6.73 9.50
N ASP A 70 5.47 -6.71 10.14
CA ASP A 70 5.23 -7.23 11.48
C ASP A 70 4.00 -8.14 11.43
N VAL A 71 4.03 -9.25 12.17
CA VAL A 71 2.92 -10.21 12.21
C VAL A 71 1.62 -9.62 12.75
N ALA A 72 1.71 -8.55 13.52
CA ALA A 72 0.55 -7.84 14.07
C ALA A 72 0.04 -6.71 13.15
N ALA A 73 0.77 -6.38 12.09
CA ALA A 73 0.40 -5.33 11.15
C ALA A 73 -0.29 -5.93 9.92
N PRO A 74 -1.54 -5.55 9.62
CA PRO A 74 -2.23 -6.04 8.44
C PRO A 74 -1.49 -5.66 7.15
N PHE A 75 -1.37 -6.62 6.25
CA PHE A 75 -0.75 -6.43 4.93
C PHE A 75 -1.74 -6.80 3.84
N GLY A 76 -1.89 -5.95 2.84
CA GLY A 76 -2.75 -6.22 1.69
C GLY A 76 -2.89 -5.00 0.78
N GLY A 77 -3.42 -5.24 -0.41
CA GLY A 77 -3.47 -4.25 -1.47
C GLY A 77 -4.70 -3.37 -1.47
N PHE A 78 -4.57 -2.26 -2.20
CA PHE A 78 -5.66 -1.45 -2.71
C PHE A 78 -5.80 -1.70 -4.22
N LYS A 79 -6.86 -1.21 -4.81
CA LYS A 79 -7.12 -1.28 -6.26
C LYS A 79 -7.03 -2.72 -6.79
N GLN A 80 -6.38 -2.93 -7.94
CA GLN A 80 -6.20 -4.24 -8.56
C GLN A 80 -5.18 -5.14 -7.82
N SER A 81 -4.46 -4.63 -6.83
CA SER A 81 -3.62 -5.45 -5.96
C SER A 81 -4.42 -6.34 -5.01
N GLY A 82 -5.74 -6.22 -5.01
CA GLY A 82 -6.64 -7.14 -4.36
C GLY A 82 -7.34 -6.56 -3.13
N PHE A 83 -8.10 -7.41 -2.48
CA PHE A 83 -8.85 -7.12 -1.26
C PHE A 83 -8.49 -8.15 -0.19
N GLY A 84 -8.94 -7.90 1.05
CA GLY A 84 -8.53 -8.72 2.19
C GLY A 84 -7.17 -8.32 2.75
N LYS A 85 -6.83 -8.90 3.87
CA LYS A 85 -5.56 -8.65 4.56
C LYS A 85 -4.94 -9.95 5.05
N ASP A 86 -3.64 -10.06 4.86
CA ASP A 86 -2.80 -11.02 5.57
C ASP A 86 -2.27 -10.35 6.84
N LEU A 87 -1.87 -11.14 7.83
CA LEU A 87 -1.33 -10.68 9.10
C LEU A 87 -2.33 -9.83 9.93
N GLY A 88 -1.98 -9.58 11.18
CA GLY A 88 -2.82 -8.86 12.11
C GLY A 88 -4.16 -9.56 12.39
N GLU A 89 -4.98 -8.93 13.21
CA GLU A 89 -6.32 -9.41 13.54
C GLU A 89 -7.25 -9.45 12.32
N GLN A 90 -7.05 -8.55 11.38
CA GLN A 90 -7.86 -8.44 10.17
C GLN A 90 -7.78 -9.69 9.28
N ALA A 91 -6.67 -10.41 9.30
CA ALA A 91 -6.52 -11.66 8.56
C ALA A 91 -7.53 -12.74 9.01
N LEU A 92 -7.97 -12.69 10.26
CA LEU A 92 -8.95 -13.65 10.79
C LEU A 92 -10.32 -13.55 10.08
N HIS A 93 -10.68 -12.38 9.59
CA HIS A 93 -11.95 -12.17 8.88
C HIS A 93 -12.07 -12.99 7.60
N GLU A 94 -10.96 -13.36 6.99
CA GLU A 94 -10.93 -14.22 5.80
C GLU A 94 -11.27 -15.70 6.13
N TYR A 95 -11.11 -16.10 7.38
CA TYR A 95 -11.29 -17.47 7.84
C TYR A 95 -12.49 -17.68 8.74
N LEU A 96 -13.14 -16.61 9.18
CA LEU A 96 -14.25 -16.64 10.13
C LEU A 96 -15.57 -16.24 9.47
N LYS A 97 -16.66 -16.84 9.93
CA LYS A 97 -18.01 -16.46 9.56
C LYS A 97 -18.79 -16.05 10.81
N ILE A 98 -19.45 -14.93 10.78
CA ILE A 98 -20.35 -14.47 11.85
C ILE A 98 -21.66 -15.23 11.75
N LYS A 99 -22.09 -15.84 12.87
CA LYS A 99 -23.38 -16.51 13.01
C LYS A 99 -24.13 -15.94 14.20
N VAL A 100 -25.39 -15.56 13.99
CA VAL A 100 -26.28 -15.14 15.04
C VAL A 100 -27.27 -16.26 15.34
N VAL A 101 -27.49 -16.57 16.61
CA VAL A 101 -28.51 -17.53 17.06
C VAL A 101 -29.40 -16.81 18.08
N THR A 102 -30.69 -16.73 17.78
CA THR A 102 -31.70 -16.19 18.69
C THR A 102 -32.60 -17.31 19.17
N ILE A 103 -32.79 -17.42 20.48
CA ILE A 103 -33.63 -18.43 21.11
C ILE A 103 -34.69 -17.71 21.97
N GLU A 104 -35.97 -17.99 21.72
CA GLU A 104 -37.06 -17.61 22.61
C GLU A 104 -37.56 -18.85 23.38
N TYR A 105 -37.87 -18.65 24.67
CA TYR A 105 -38.45 -19.68 25.55
C TYR A 105 -39.88 -19.42 25.85
#